data_445ece1d9438a852246e961dfd1c66ec
#
_entry.id   445ece1d9438a852246e961dfd1c66ec
#
_cell.length_a   1.000
_cell.length_b   1.000
_cell.length_c   1.000
_cell.angle_alpha   90.00
_cell.angle_beta   90.00
_cell.angle_gamma   90.00
#
_symmetry.space_group_name_H-M   'P 1'
#
loop_
_entity.id
_entity.type
_entity.pdbx_description
1 polymer ?
#
loop_
_entity_poly.entity_id
_entity_poly.type
_entity_poly.pdbx_seq_one_letter_code
_entity_poly.pdbx_strand_id
1 'polypeptide(L)'
;SYIWAHDPDGKHAHDGEVLVKKLFQRLQSAPEPDALVLARLICEKASLAIFWARIFLAANRRNDDLIDFLWPIAAQEAFIQNEDTRKDAIDLVAMGITHRSEHERRELENSAFQYDLFDYVYPEKAKTSLLYRLFNTIGSENL
;
A
#
# COMPACT_ATOMS: atom_id res chain seq x y z
N SER A 1 0.30 -15.22 5.03
CA SER A 1 1.17 -14.77 6.08
C SER A 1 2.60 -15.17 5.81
N TYR A 2 3.51 -14.66 6.60
CA TYR A 2 4.92 -15.01 6.52
C TYR A 2 5.15 -16.54 6.66
N ILE A 3 4.42 -17.17 7.56
CA ILE A 3 4.50 -18.61 7.78
C ILE A 3 4.15 -19.36 6.49
N TRP A 4 3.11 -18.91 5.81
CA TRP A 4 2.67 -19.57 4.57
C TRP A 4 3.69 -19.43 3.45
N ALA A 5 4.35 -18.30 3.36
CA ALA A 5 5.36 -18.05 2.35
C ALA A 5 6.60 -18.96 2.50
N HIS A 6 6.84 -19.45 3.72
CA HIS A 6 7.99 -20.27 4.03
C HIS A 6 7.66 -21.73 4.36
N ASP A 7 6.42 -22.16 4.13
CA ASP A 7 6.01 -23.55 4.35
C ASP A 7 6.60 -24.44 3.26
N PRO A 8 7.53 -25.36 3.61
CA PRO A 8 8.20 -26.18 2.62
C PRO A 8 7.28 -27.20 1.95
N ASP A 9 6.18 -27.60 2.60
CA ASP A 9 5.23 -28.55 2.04
C ASP A 9 4.22 -27.89 1.11
N GLY A 10 4.10 -26.59 1.17
CA GLY A 10 3.15 -25.83 0.37
C GLY A 10 1.68 -26.00 0.74
N LYS A 11 1.36 -26.89 1.68
CA LYS A 11 -0.03 -27.15 2.06
C LYS A 11 -0.64 -25.98 2.82
N HIS A 12 0.06 -25.48 3.84
CA HIS A 12 -0.39 -24.31 4.59
C HIS A 12 -0.34 -23.05 3.75
N ALA A 13 0.67 -22.94 2.88
CA ALA A 13 0.76 -21.84 1.92
C ALA A 13 -0.46 -21.83 0.99
N HIS A 14 -0.85 -22.98 0.47
CA HIS A 14 -2.01 -23.10 -0.41
C HIS A 14 -3.30 -22.72 0.32
N ASP A 15 -3.53 -23.28 1.50
CA ASP A 15 -4.71 -22.97 2.32
C ASP A 15 -4.74 -21.49 2.69
N GLY A 16 -3.58 -20.92 3.04
CA GLY A 16 -3.44 -19.52 3.35
C GLY A 16 -3.73 -18.63 2.15
N GLU A 17 -3.24 -19.00 0.96
CA GLU A 17 -3.52 -18.26 -0.26
C GLU A 17 -5.00 -18.25 -0.60
N VAL A 18 -5.69 -19.38 -0.44
CA VAL A 18 -7.14 -19.47 -0.66
C VAL A 18 -7.89 -18.56 0.31
N LEU A 19 -7.53 -18.58 1.59
CA LEU A 19 -8.15 -17.74 2.60
C LEU A 19 -7.94 -16.25 2.31
N VAL A 20 -6.70 -15.89 2.01
CA VAL A 20 -6.33 -14.50 1.66
C VAL A 20 -7.10 -14.04 0.43
N LYS A 21 -7.15 -14.88 -0.60
CA LYS A 21 -7.87 -14.57 -1.84
C LYS A 21 -9.35 -14.32 -1.57
N LYS A 22 -9.99 -15.17 -0.76
CA LYS A 22 -11.41 -14.99 -0.40
C LYS A 22 -11.63 -13.69 0.38
N LEU A 23 -10.74 -13.41 1.33
CA LEU A 23 -10.82 -12.20 2.14
C LEU A 23 -10.77 -10.94 1.26
N PHE A 24 -9.83 -10.88 0.31
CA PHE A 24 -9.68 -9.74 -0.57
C PHE A 24 -10.78 -9.64 -1.61
N GLN A 25 -11.30 -10.76 -2.09
CA GLN A 25 -12.48 -10.77 -2.94
C GLN A 25 -13.68 -10.16 -2.20
N ARG A 26 -13.86 -10.52 -0.93
CA ARG A 26 -14.90 -9.95 -0.09
C ARG A 26 -14.69 -8.45 0.12
N LEU A 27 -13.48 -8.03 0.40
CA LEU A 27 -13.16 -6.61 0.56
C LEU A 27 -13.47 -5.81 -0.71
N GLN A 28 -13.13 -6.35 -1.87
CA GLN A 28 -13.40 -5.70 -3.15
C GLN A 28 -14.89 -5.59 -3.47
N SER A 29 -15.68 -6.58 -3.10
CA SER A 29 -17.09 -6.71 -3.53
C SER A 29 -18.10 -6.23 -2.50
N ALA A 30 -17.71 -6.07 -1.23
CA ALA A 30 -18.62 -5.67 -0.17
C ALA A 30 -19.18 -4.26 -0.38
N PRO A 31 -20.41 -3.96 0.08
CA PRO A 31 -20.89 -2.58 0.14
C PRO A 31 -19.92 -1.70 0.93
N GLU A 32 -19.86 -0.41 0.59
CA GLU A 32 -18.86 0.49 1.15
C GLU A 32 -18.79 0.48 2.68
N PRO A 33 -19.90 0.57 3.45
CA PRO A 33 -19.83 0.53 4.91
C PRO A 33 -19.19 -0.76 5.42
N ASP A 34 -19.53 -1.89 4.82
CA ASP A 34 -18.99 -3.20 5.22
C ASP A 34 -17.51 -3.32 4.83
N ALA A 35 -17.12 -2.77 3.70
CA ALA A 35 -15.73 -2.76 3.25
C ALA A 35 -14.86 -1.93 4.21
N LEU A 36 -15.34 -0.79 4.69
CA LEU A 36 -14.62 0.04 5.64
C LEU A 36 -14.43 -0.68 6.99
N VAL A 37 -15.48 -1.35 7.48
CA VAL A 37 -15.38 -2.15 8.72
C VAL A 37 -14.37 -3.29 8.54
N LEU A 38 -14.46 -4.01 7.45
CA LEU A 38 -13.55 -5.13 7.15
C LEU A 38 -12.11 -4.63 7.02
N ALA A 39 -11.90 -3.54 6.29
CA ALA A 39 -10.56 -2.96 6.14
C ALA A 39 -9.97 -2.54 7.48
N ARG A 40 -10.77 -1.93 8.36
CA ARG A 40 -10.33 -1.54 9.69
C ARG A 40 -9.90 -2.74 10.52
N LEU A 41 -10.67 -3.82 10.50
CA LEU A 41 -10.33 -5.05 11.22
C LEU A 41 -9.05 -5.68 10.68
N ILE A 42 -8.90 -5.71 9.35
CA ILE A 42 -7.69 -6.23 8.71
C ILE A 42 -6.48 -5.39 9.10
N CYS A 43 -6.60 -4.06 9.08
CA CYS A 43 -5.51 -3.15 9.45
C CYS A 43 -5.06 -3.33 10.89
N GLU A 44 -5.99 -3.60 11.80
CA GLU A 44 -5.66 -3.86 13.21
C GLU A 44 -4.90 -5.17 13.41
N LYS A 45 -5.10 -6.14 12.53
CA LYS A 45 -4.54 -7.49 12.67
C LYS A 45 -3.37 -7.78 11.74
N ALA A 46 -3.28 -7.06 10.63
CA ALA A 46 -2.26 -7.33 9.61
C ALA A 46 -0.89 -6.83 10.06
N SER A 47 0.10 -7.73 10.03
CA SER A 47 1.49 -7.41 10.35
C SER A 47 2.43 -7.69 9.18
N LEU A 48 1.91 -8.14 8.05
CA LEU A 48 2.71 -8.64 6.94
C LEU A 48 2.50 -7.81 5.66
N ALA A 49 3.60 -7.58 4.96
CA ALA A 49 3.60 -6.79 3.73
C ALA A 49 2.64 -7.31 2.67
N ILE A 50 2.53 -8.63 2.52
CA ILE A 50 1.66 -9.22 1.51
C ILE A 50 0.18 -8.87 1.75
N PHE A 51 -0.25 -8.82 3.01
CA PHE A 51 -1.61 -8.41 3.34
C PHE A 51 -1.85 -6.96 2.96
N TRP A 52 -0.89 -6.09 3.29
CA TRP A 52 -1.00 -4.67 2.98
C TRP A 52 -1.04 -4.41 1.48
N ALA A 53 -0.21 -5.10 0.70
CA ALA A 53 -0.23 -4.98 -0.75
C ALA A 53 -1.62 -5.30 -1.32
N ARG A 54 -2.23 -6.36 -0.82
CA ARG A 54 -3.57 -6.76 -1.28
C ARG A 54 -4.66 -5.82 -0.81
N ILE A 55 -4.55 -5.29 0.40
CA ILE A 55 -5.51 -4.28 0.90
C ILE A 55 -5.47 -3.04 0.01
N PHE A 56 -4.27 -2.55 -0.30
CA PHE A 56 -4.11 -1.39 -1.19
C PHE A 56 -4.65 -1.68 -2.59
N LEU A 57 -4.36 -2.85 -3.13
CA LEU A 57 -4.86 -3.24 -4.44
C LEU A 57 -6.39 -3.30 -4.46
N ALA A 58 -7.00 -3.88 -3.43
CA ALA A 58 -8.46 -3.95 -3.32
C ALA A 58 -9.07 -2.54 -3.29
N ALA A 59 -8.48 -1.64 -2.50
CA ALA A 59 -8.93 -0.24 -2.44
C ALA A 59 -8.81 0.46 -3.78
N ASN A 60 -7.71 0.26 -4.49
CA ASN A 60 -7.48 0.85 -5.81
C ASN A 60 -8.53 0.37 -6.83
N ARG A 61 -8.89 -0.90 -6.77
CA ARG A 61 -9.91 -1.46 -7.66
C ARG A 61 -11.32 -0.95 -7.34
N ARG A 62 -11.61 -0.71 -6.05
CA ARG A 62 -12.90 -0.13 -5.64
C ARG A 62 -13.02 1.32 -6.06
N ASN A 63 -11.96 2.09 -5.87
CA ASN A 63 -11.90 3.53 -6.16
C ASN A 63 -13.03 4.31 -5.47
N ASP A 64 -13.18 4.11 -4.17
CA ASP A 64 -14.18 4.78 -3.31
C ASP A 64 -13.54 5.33 -2.03
N ASP A 65 -14.34 5.60 -1.00
CA ASP A 65 -13.85 6.18 0.26
C ASP A 65 -12.81 5.32 0.99
N LEU A 66 -12.68 4.05 0.60
CA LEU A 66 -11.64 3.18 1.16
C LEU A 66 -10.25 3.73 0.85
N ILE A 67 -10.08 4.39 -0.29
CA ILE A 67 -8.82 5.04 -0.65
C ILE A 67 -8.49 6.13 0.38
N ASP A 68 -9.45 6.96 0.73
CA ASP A 68 -9.22 8.04 1.70
C ASP A 68 -8.90 7.49 3.09
N PHE A 69 -9.55 6.41 3.48
CA PHE A 69 -9.28 5.73 4.75
C PHE A 69 -7.85 5.18 4.82
N LEU A 70 -7.38 4.57 3.74
CA LEU A 70 -6.07 3.91 3.69
C LEU A 70 -4.92 4.84 3.31
N TRP A 71 -5.23 6.02 2.78
CA TRP A 71 -4.20 6.93 2.28
C TRP A 71 -3.10 7.25 3.29
N PRO A 72 -3.39 7.62 4.56
CA PRO A 72 -2.33 7.92 5.52
C PRO A 72 -1.42 6.72 5.80
N ILE A 73 -1.96 5.51 5.65
CA ILE A 73 -1.19 4.28 5.85
C ILE A 73 -0.29 4.04 4.64
N ALA A 74 -0.88 4.06 3.43
CA ALA A 74 -0.14 3.81 2.20
C ALA A 74 0.97 4.85 1.96
N ALA A 75 0.78 6.07 2.44
CA ALA A 75 1.75 7.16 2.30
C ALA A 75 2.97 7.00 3.22
N GLN A 76 2.97 6.05 4.13
CA GLN A 76 4.11 5.84 5.02
C GLN A 76 5.34 5.31 4.24
N GLU A 77 6.50 5.81 4.61
CA GLU A 77 7.77 5.44 3.99
C GLU A 77 7.95 3.92 3.90
N ALA A 78 7.61 3.20 4.97
CA ALA A 78 7.77 1.75 5.01
C ALA A 78 7.05 1.04 3.87
N PHE A 79 5.83 1.48 3.52
CA PHE A 79 5.05 0.86 2.44
C PHE A 79 5.50 1.30 1.06
N ILE A 80 5.95 2.53 0.92
CA ILE A 80 6.46 3.06 -0.35
C ILE A 80 7.81 2.45 -0.69
N GLN A 81 8.66 2.19 0.30
CA GLN A 81 9.97 1.60 0.08
C GLN A 81 9.94 0.07 -0.11
N ASN A 82 9.00 -0.62 0.50
CA ASN A 82 8.96 -2.08 0.47
C ASN A 82 8.60 -2.58 -0.92
N GLU A 83 9.39 -3.52 -1.46
CA GLU A 83 9.19 -4.05 -2.80
C GLU A 83 7.82 -4.71 -3.00
N ASP A 84 7.29 -5.34 -1.95
CA ASP A 84 6.01 -6.05 -2.02
C ASP A 84 4.80 -5.10 -2.02
N THR A 85 4.92 -3.93 -1.40
CA THR A 85 3.82 -2.98 -1.26
C THR A 85 3.94 -1.75 -2.14
N ARG A 86 5.14 -1.47 -2.65
CA ARG A 86 5.46 -0.22 -3.34
C ARG A 86 4.47 0.17 -4.42
N LYS A 87 4.22 -0.74 -5.36
CA LYS A 87 3.36 -0.45 -6.50
C LYS A 87 1.96 -0.04 -6.05
N ASP A 88 1.34 -0.86 -5.21
CA ASP A 88 -0.04 -0.64 -4.80
C ASP A 88 -0.18 0.54 -3.83
N ALA A 89 0.83 0.77 -3.00
CA ALA A 89 0.87 1.93 -2.12
C ALA A 89 0.99 3.24 -2.92
N ILE A 90 1.90 3.29 -3.87
CA ILE A 90 2.09 4.48 -4.73
C ILE A 90 0.84 4.75 -5.55
N ASP A 91 0.24 3.71 -6.13
CA ASP A 91 -1.00 3.86 -6.89
C ASP A 91 -2.13 4.43 -6.02
N LEU A 92 -2.26 3.93 -4.79
CA LEU A 92 -3.28 4.42 -3.86
C LEU A 92 -3.04 5.89 -3.47
N VAL A 93 -1.80 6.22 -3.17
CA VAL A 93 -1.43 7.61 -2.84
C VAL A 93 -1.76 8.54 -4.01
N ALA A 94 -1.43 8.13 -5.23
CA ALA A 94 -1.74 8.93 -6.42
C ALA A 94 -3.23 9.08 -6.63
N MET A 95 -4.01 8.02 -6.46
CA MET A 95 -5.46 8.06 -6.64
C MET A 95 -6.15 8.96 -5.61
N GLY A 96 -5.66 9.00 -4.39
CA GLY A 96 -6.25 9.79 -3.31
C GLY A 96 -5.70 11.21 -3.17
N ILE A 97 -4.69 11.58 -3.93
CA ILE A 97 -3.95 12.84 -3.73
C ILE A 97 -4.84 14.07 -3.86
N THR A 98 -5.82 14.04 -4.76
CA THR A 98 -6.70 15.19 -5.00
C THR A 98 -7.63 15.48 -3.81
N HIS A 99 -7.85 14.49 -2.94
CA HIS A 99 -8.66 14.64 -1.74
C HIS A 99 -7.83 15.09 -0.52
N ARG A 100 -6.51 15.22 -0.68
CA ARG A 100 -5.63 15.60 0.43
C ARG A 100 -5.49 17.11 0.52
N SER A 101 -5.32 17.59 1.75
CA SER A 101 -5.00 18.99 1.99
C SER A 101 -3.63 19.35 1.46
N GLU A 102 -3.38 20.64 1.24
CA GLU A 102 -2.06 21.13 0.87
C GLU A 102 -0.99 20.70 1.89
N HIS A 103 -1.35 20.74 3.17
CA HIS A 103 -0.45 20.33 4.24
C HIS A 103 -0.05 18.86 4.12
N GLU A 104 -1.02 17.97 3.88
CA GLU A 104 -0.76 16.54 3.69
C GLU A 104 0.13 16.27 2.47
N ARG A 105 -0.11 16.98 1.37
CA ARG A 105 0.71 16.84 0.15
C ARG A 105 2.14 17.29 0.41
N ARG A 106 2.32 18.40 1.09
CA ARG A 106 3.66 18.90 1.46
C ARG A 106 4.39 17.97 2.41
N GLU A 107 3.68 17.40 3.37
CA GLU A 107 4.28 16.41 4.27
C GLU A 107 4.78 15.18 3.52
N LEU A 108 3.98 14.70 2.57
CA LEU A 108 4.40 13.58 1.73
C LEU A 108 5.66 13.92 0.95
N GLU A 109 5.67 15.06 0.28
CA GLU A 109 6.82 15.52 -0.52
C GLU A 109 8.07 15.67 0.33
N ASN A 110 7.97 16.36 1.47
CA ASN A 110 9.09 16.56 2.37
C ASN A 110 9.61 15.25 2.94
N SER A 111 8.72 14.33 3.33
CA SER A 111 9.10 13.01 3.82
C SER A 111 9.84 12.22 2.75
N ALA A 112 9.35 12.27 1.52
CA ALA A 112 9.97 11.54 0.41
C ALA A 112 11.41 11.97 0.16
N PHE A 113 11.70 13.26 0.22
CA PHE A 113 13.05 13.75 0.06
C PHE A 113 13.99 13.31 1.18
N GLN A 114 13.45 12.91 2.32
CA GLN A 114 14.22 12.45 3.47
C GLN A 114 14.30 10.93 3.59
N TYR A 115 13.77 10.18 2.61
CA TYR A 115 13.83 8.72 2.63
C TYR A 115 15.27 8.24 2.66
N ASP A 116 15.52 7.22 3.47
CA ASP A 116 16.82 6.60 3.62
C ASP A 116 16.78 5.17 3.08
N LEU A 117 17.54 4.92 2.04
CA LEU A 117 17.63 3.63 1.35
C LEU A 117 19.01 2.99 1.56
N PHE A 118 19.55 3.12 2.77
CA PHE A 118 20.90 2.66 3.10
C PHE A 118 21.12 1.16 2.89
N ASP A 119 20.06 0.36 2.89
CA ASP A 119 20.16 -1.10 2.64
C ASP A 119 20.45 -1.45 1.19
N TYR A 120 20.32 -0.50 0.27
CA TYR A 120 20.59 -0.71 -1.15
C TYR A 120 22.08 -0.56 -1.44
N VAL A 121 22.56 -1.30 -2.47
CA VAL A 121 23.97 -1.22 -2.90
C VAL A 121 24.32 0.19 -3.37
N TYR A 122 23.38 0.86 -4.06
CA TYR A 122 23.53 2.24 -4.52
C TYR A 122 22.37 3.08 -3.98
N PRO A 123 22.44 3.52 -2.71
CA PRO A 123 21.32 4.21 -2.06
C PRO A 123 20.82 5.44 -2.81
N GLU A 124 21.73 6.26 -3.34
CA GLU A 124 21.35 7.50 -4.04
C GLU A 124 20.61 7.22 -5.35
N LYS A 125 21.03 6.20 -6.10
CA LYS A 125 20.33 5.80 -7.33
C LYS A 125 18.98 5.21 -7.00
N ALA A 126 18.89 4.38 -5.97
CA ALA A 126 17.64 3.79 -5.52
C ALA A 126 16.64 4.87 -5.10
N LYS A 127 17.11 5.86 -4.34
CA LYS A 127 16.29 6.99 -3.90
C LYS A 127 15.78 7.81 -5.10
N THR A 128 16.65 8.16 -6.01
CA THR A 128 16.29 8.92 -7.21
C THR A 128 15.21 8.19 -8.02
N SER A 129 15.40 6.89 -8.24
CA SER A 129 14.42 6.08 -8.97
C SER A 129 13.08 6.01 -8.25
N LEU A 130 13.09 5.85 -6.94
CA LEU A 130 11.87 5.79 -6.13
C LEU A 130 11.12 7.11 -6.15
N LEU A 131 11.81 8.22 -5.95
CA LEU A 131 11.21 9.56 -5.99
C LEU A 131 10.65 9.87 -7.37
N TYR A 132 11.37 9.52 -8.42
CA TYR A 132 10.88 9.69 -9.79
C TYR A 132 9.57 8.92 -10.00
N ARG A 133 9.55 7.66 -9.58
CA ARG A 133 8.35 6.83 -9.70
C ARG A 133 7.18 7.39 -8.91
N LEU A 134 7.41 7.77 -7.67
CA LEU A 134 6.38 8.34 -6.80
C LEU A 134 5.79 9.61 -7.39
N PHE A 135 6.64 10.59 -7.68
CA PHE A 135 6.18 11.90 -8.15
C PHE A 135 5.63 11.86 -9.58
N ASN A 136 6.16 10.99 -10.42
CA ASN A 136 5.63 10.80 -11.76
C ASN A 136 4.24 10.16 -11.74
N THR A 137 4.02 9.21 -10.85
CA THR A 137 2.70 8.58 -10.70
C THR A 137 1.66 9.54 -10.14
N ILE A 138 2.05 10.36 -9.16
CA ILE A 138 1.17 11.38 -8.58
C ILE A 138 0.85 12.47 -9.60
N GLY A 139 1.81 12.86 -10.41
CA GLY A 139 1.71 13.99 -11.33
C GLY A 139 2.14 15.30 -10.68
N SER A 140 3.00 16.05 -11.36
CA SER A 140 3.56 17.29 -10.84
C SER A 140 2.50 18.37 -10.56
N GLU A 141 1.39 18.34 -11.27
CA GLU A 141 0.27 19.26 -11.10
C GLU A 141 -0.44 19.07 -9.76
N ASN A 142 -0.23 17.96 -9.08
CA ASN A 142 -0.87 17.63 -7.81
C ASN A 142 0.02 17.89 -6.59
N LEU A 143 1.21 18.43 -6.80
CA LEU A 143 2.20 18.68 -5.73
C LEU A 143 2.53 20.17 -5.50
#